data_f16735d6ff825cb51059cd3344c4c803
#
_entry.id   f16735d6ff825cb51059cd3344c4c803
#
_cell.length_a   1.000
_cell.length_b   1.000
_cell.length_c   1.000
_cell.angle_alpha   90.00
_cell.angle_beta   90.00
_cell.angle_gamma   90.00
#
_symmetry.space_group_name_H-M   'P 1'
#
loop_
_entity.id
_entity.type
_entity.pdbx_description
1 polymer ?
#
loop_
_entity_poly.entity_id
_entity_poly.type
_entity_poly.pdbx_seq_one_letter_code
_entity_poly.pdbx_strand_id
1 'polypeptide(L)' 'MLSNIYTMTTPDEQRKLVALRMLPSAHRQAKIAAVTEGKTLGVWIEEAIREKVERESSPR' A
#
# COMPACT_ATOMS: atom_id res chain seq x y z
N MET A 1 -16.70 -14.15 -5.98
CA MET A 1 -16.43 -14.08 -5.54
C MET A 1 -15.75 -13.80 -4.82
N LEU A 2 -15.65 -13.83 -4.50
CA LEU A 2 -15.08 -13.59 -3.76
C LEU A 2 -13.99 -13.10 -3.84
N SER A 3 -13.65 -13.12 -4.25
CA SER A 3 -12.59 -12.70 -4.51
C SER A 3 -12.39 -11.47 -4.14
N ASN A 4 -13.07 -10.85 -4.08
CA ASN A 4 -12.89 -9.68 -3.80
C ASN A 4 -12.57 -9.34 -2.57
N ILE A 5 -12.19 -10.12 -1.90
CA ILE A 5 -11.78 -9.91 -0.71
C ILE A 5 -10.74 -9.02 -0.66
N TYR A 6 -9.95 -9.00 -1.58
CA TYR A 6 -8.92 -8.18 -1.52
C TYR A 6 -9.28 -6.87 -1.71
N THR A 7 -10.35 -6.63 -2.18
CA THR A 7 -10.66 -5.41 -2.40
C THR A 7 -11.29 -4.99 -1.29
N MET A 8 -10.67 -4.49 -0.44
CA MET A 8 -11.20 -3.90 0.58
C MET A 8 -11.76 -2.68 0.12
N THR A 9 -11.41 -2.19 -0.99
CA THR A 9 -11.94 -1.01 -1.51
C THR A 9 -13.27 -1.28 -2.00
N THR A 10 -14.25 -0.59 -1.57
CA THR A 10 -15.56 -0.71 -2.09
C THR A 10 -15.63 0.13 -3.33
N PRO A 11 -16.63 -0.05 -4.13
CA PRO A 11 -16.77 0.75 -5.34
C PRO A 11 -16.88 2.22 -5.08
N ASP A 12 -17.32 2.58 -3.88
CA ASP A 12 -17.45 3.99 -3.56
C ASP A 12 -16.20 4.57 -2.96
N GLU A 13 -15.24 3.76 -2.64
CA GLU A 13 -14.07 4.28 -2.00
C GLU A 13 -13.15 4.89 -3.03
N GLN A 14 -12.75 6.10 -2.84
CA GLN A 14 -11.88 6.79 -3.77
C GLN A 14 -10.60 7.16 -3.10
N ARG A 15 -9.53 7.22 -3.89
CA ARG A 15 -8.25 7.63 -3.35
C ARG A 15 -8.30 9.12 -3.05
N LYS A 16 -7.71 9.51 -1.97
CA LYS A 16 -7.65 10.90 -1.60
C LYS A 16 -6.22 11.31 -1.42
N LEU A 17 -5.98 12.57 -1.47
CA LEU A 17 -4.65 13.09 -1.30
C LEU A 17 -4.30 13.07 0.17
N VAL A 18 -3.19 12.45 0.48
CA VAL A 18 -2.74 12.34 1.84
C VAL A 18 -1.30 12.80 1.91
N ALA A 19 -0.99 13.61 2.89
CA ALA A 19 0.38 14.09 3.07
C ALA A 19 1.00 13.40 4.26
N LEU A 20 2.21 12.88 4.07
CA LEU A 20 2.92 12.22 5.12
C LEU A 20 4.33 12.77 5.21
N ARG A 21 4.85 12.79 6.42
CA ARG A 21 6.24 13.12 6.60
C ARG A 21 6.98 11.82 6.79
N MET A 22 8.06 11.65 6.07
CA MET A 22 8.82 10.42 6.22
C MET A 22 10.30 10.72 5.94
N LEU A 23 11.13 9.82 6.37
CA LEU A 23 12.55 9.97 6.13
C LEU A 23 12.84 9.94 4.65
N PRO A 24 13.73 10.81 4.18
CA PRO A 24 14.07 10.78 2.76
C PRO A 24 14.57 9.43 2.29
N SER A 25 15.29 8.70 3.13
CA SER A 25 15.80 7.40 2.74
C SER A 25 14.65 6.41 2.55
N ALA A 26 13.65 6.47 3.41
CA ALA A 26 12.51 5.58 3.28
C ALA A 26 11.73 5.90 2.01
N HIS A 27 11.57 7.18 1.72
CA HIS A 27 10.87 7.58 0.51
C HIS A 27 11.60 7.10 -0.72
N ARG A 28 12.93 7.23 -0.71
CA ARG A 28 13.71 6.79 -1.86
C ARG A 28 13.60 5.28 -2.04
N GLN A 29 13.67 4.53 -0.97
CA GLN A 29 13.55 3.09 -1.05
C GLN A 29 12.20 2.68 -1.61
N ALA A 30 11.15 3.36 -1.18
CA ALA A 30 9.81 3.06 -1.67
C ALA A 30 9.70 3.34 -3.16
N LYS A 31 10.28 4.45 -3.61
CA LYS A 31 10.22 4.78 -5.02
C LYS A 31 10.95 3.75 -5.86
N ILE A 32 12.11 3.34 -5.42
CA ILE A 32 12.89 2.35 -6.16
C ILE A 32 12.13 1.03 -6.21
N ALA A 33 11.56 0.61 -5.10
CA ALA A 33 10.84 -0.64 -5.05
C ALA A 33 9.61 -0.61 -5.96
N ALA A 34 8.90 0.50 -5.94
CA ALA A 34 7.72 0.63 -6.77
C ALA A 34 8.08 0.53 -8.25
N VAL A 35 9.13 1.22 -8.66
CA VAL A 35 9.56 1.18 -10.04
C VAL A 35 10.00 -0.22 -10.42
N THR A 36 10.72 -0.88 -9.54
CA THR A 36 11.19 -2.23 -9.80
C THR A 36 10.02 -3.18 -10.02
N GLU A 37 8.92 -2.96 -9.32
CA GLU A 37 7.77 -3.82 -9.47
C GLU A 37 6.78 -3.34 -10.52
N GLY A 38 7.09 -2.24 -11.17
CA GLY A 38 6.22 -1.72 -12.21
C GLY A 38 4.95 -1.10 -11.67
N LYS A 39 5.01 -0.53 -10.48
CA LYS A 39 3.84 0.06 -9.85
C LYS A 39 4.06 1.52 -9.58
N THR A 40 2.97 2.26 -9.41
CA THR A 40 3.11 3.63 -8.96
C THR A 40 3.45 3.60 -7.48
N LEU A 41 4.01 4.68 -6.99
CA LEU A 41 4.38 4.77 -5.59
C LEU A 41 3.15 4.60 -4.71
N GLY A 42 2.03 5.22 -5.09
CA GLY A 42 0.82 5.11 -4.29
C GLY A 42 0.34 3.67 -4.15
N VAL A 43 0.34 2.94 -5.25
CA VAL A 43 -0.10 1.54 -5.22
C VAL A 43 0.86 0.71 -4.37
N TRP A 44 2.16 0.96 -4.52
CA TRP A 44 3.15 0.22 -3.75
C TRP A 44 2.94 0.46 -2.25
N ILE A 45 2.68 1.71 -1.88
CA ILE A 45 2.47 2.04 -0.47
C ILE A 45 1.18 1.41 0.04
N GLU A 46 0.12 1.43 -0.76
CA GLU A 46 -1.14 0.81 -0.36
C GLU A 46 -0.95 -0.67 -0.08
N GLU A 47 -0.18 -1.33 -0.91
CA GLU A 47 0.09 -2.75 -0.71
C GLU A 47 0.93 -2.97 0.53
N ALA A 48 1.90 -2.10 0.77
CA ALA A 48 2.76 -2.23 1.93
C ALA A 48 1.95 -2.07 3.21
N ILE A 49 1.02 -1.13 3.21
CA ILE A 49 0.18 -0.92 4.37
C ILE A 49 -0.68 -2.15 4.62
N ARG A 50 -1.27 -2.69 3.56
CA ARG A 50 -2.12 -3.85 3.71
C ARG A 50 -1.34 -5.04 4.23
N GLU A 51 -0.14 -5.24 3.70
CA GLU A 51 0.69 -6.36 4.15
C GLU A 51 1.11 -6.20 5.59
N LYS A 52 1.46 -4.98 5.99
CA LYS A 52 1.89 -4.77 7.34
C LYS A 52 0.73 -4.97 8.32
N VAL A 53 -0.43 -4.50 7.97
CA VAL A 53 -1.60 -4.69 8.81
C VAL A 53 -1.92 -6.16 8.94
N GLU A 54 -1.87 -6.90 7.86
CA GLU A 54 -2.12 -8.31 7.90
C GLU A 54 -1.12 -9.03 8.75
N ARG A 55 0.16 -8.67 8.60
CA ARG A 55 1.20 -9.32 9.35
C ARG A 55 1.03 -9.09 10.84
N GLU A 56 0.65 -7.89 11.21
CA GLU A 56 0.50 -7.58 12.61
C GLU A 56 -0.78 -8.12 13.19
N SER A 57 -1.77 -8.43 12.36
CA SER A 57 -3.00 -8.98 12.85
C SER A 57 -2.98 -10.48 12.91
N SER A 58 -2.02 -11.10 12.28
CA SER A 58 -1.98 -12.54 12.24
C SER A 58 -1.54 -13.10 13.55
N PRO A 59 -2.18 -14.13 14.01
CA PRO A 59 -1.70 -14.75 15.23
C PRO A 59 -0.44 -15.51 14.92
N ARG A 60 0.35 -15.69 15.93
CA ARG A 60 1.57 -16.36 15.71
C ARG A 60 1.60 -17.66 16.31
#